data_6414773895140c65769cadf4c7f58067
#
_entry.id   6414773895140c65769cadf4c7f58067
#
_cell.length_a   1.000
_cell.length_b   1.000
_cell.length_c   1.000
_cell.angle_alpha   90.00
_cell.angle_beta   90.00
_cell.angle_gamma   90.00
#
_symmetry.space_group_name_H-M   'P 1'
#
loop_
_entity.id
_entity.type
_entity.pdbx_description
1 polymer ?
#
loop_
_entity_poly.entity_id
_entity_poly.type
_entity_poly.pdbx_seq_one_letter_code
_entity_poly.pdbx_strand_id
1 'polypeptide(L)'
;MNDFWKSYDITALEYGANYQCYPLYGRIHLTELTLSLIFILSAALWYRHSGPKQRRRILVGVTVLLLLDEAALLLGMALTGQWNWSYLPLHLCSINVFVCLYNTLFDQNWCKEELYALCIPGAALALLCPSWLDVPSWWTLINLHSVSIHALLVLYPVLLVVGGYRPSPRRVPQVLAFLFGTALPIYFLNKSLYTNFYFLNNPTANVITCAFTRFLGEPYYILGFLPAIAAALAVMYLPWAAKNFTENRRKH
;
A
#
# COMPACT_ATOMS: atom_id res chain seq x y z
N MET A 1 -13.17 16.26 -21.93
CA MET A 1 -12.33 15.08 -21.64
C MET A 1 -13.20 14.04 -20.96
N ASN A 2 -13.05 12.74 -21.26
CA ASN A 2 -13.84 11.71 -20.61
C ASN A 2 -13.43 11.65 -19.11
N ASP A 3 -14.38 11.51 -18.18
CA ASP A 3 -14.16 11.44 -16.72
C ASP A 3 -13.16 10.36 -16.32
N PHE A 4 -13.03 9.31 -17.10
CA PHE A 4 -12.06 8.23 -16.90
C PHE A 4 -10.62 8.70 -16.71
N TRP A 5 -10.22 9.78 -17.38
CA TRP A 5 -8.84 10.30 -17.36
C TRP A 5 -8.62 11.50 -16.44
N LYS A 6 -9.65 11.98 -15.75
CA LYS A 6 -9.54 13.20 -14.92
C LYS A 6 -8.67 12.95 -13.69
N SER A 7 -7.76 13.92 -13.44
CA SER A 7 -6.93 13.99 -12.23
C SER A 7 -7.69 14.58 -11.05
N TYR A 8 -7.08 14.52 -9.87
CA TYR A 8 -7.58 15.18 -8.65
C TYR A 8 -7.75 16.68 -8.84
N ASP A 9 -6.74 17.35 -9.47
CA ASP A 9 -6.77 18.80 -9.66
C ASP A 9 -7.96 19.24 -10.53
N ILE A 10 -8.23 18.53 -11.63
CA ILE A 10 -9.38 18.82 -12.49
C ILE A 10 -10.69 18.55 -11.76
N THR A 11 -10.74 17.47 -10.98
CA THR A 11 -11.93 17.15 -10.18
C THR A 11 -12.21 18.23 -9.14
N ALA A 12 -11.18 18.71 -8.45
CA ALA A 12 -11.31 19.80 -7.48
C ALA A 12 -11.79 21.10 -8.13
N LEU A 13 -11.37 21.41 -9.35
CA LEU A 13 -11.81 22.58 -10.11
C LEU A 13 -13.28 22.46 -10.57
N GLU A 14 -13.71 21.28 -10.99
CA GLU A 14 -15.06 21.07 -11.54
C GLU A 14 -16.12 20.84 -10.45
N TYR A 15 -15.78 20.12 -9.38
CA TYR A 15 -16.74 19.63 -8.36
C TYR A 15 -16.48 20.21 -6.96
N GLY A 16 -15.37 20.93 -6.75
CA GLY A 16 -14.96 21.49 -5.46
C GLY A 16 -13.95 20.62 -4.71
N ALA A 17 -13.14 21.25 -3.87
CA ALA A 17 -12.01 20.63 -3.18
C ALA A 17 -12.39 19.51 -2.17
N ASN A 18 -13.65 19.43 -1.75
CA ASN A 18 -14.13 18.41 -0.80
C ASN A 18 -15.02 17.35 -1.48
N TYR A 19 -15.00 17.29 -2.80
CA TYR A 19 -15.79 16.31 -3.53
C TYR A 19 -15.29 14.90 -3.28
N GLN A 20 -16.23 13.98 -3.13
CA GLN A 20 -15.97 12.53 -3.06
C GLN A 20 -16.95 11.81 -3.99
N CYS A 21 -16.43 10.97 -4.87
CA CYS A 21 -17.25 10.27 -5.88
C CYS A 21 -18.22 9.24 -5.26
N TYR A 22 -17.93 8.74 -4.06
CA TYR A 22 -18.80 7.87 -3.27
C TYR A 22 -18.44 7.91 -1.78
N PRO A 23 -19.40 7.64 -0.87
CA PRO A 23 -19.15 7.66 0.55
C PRO A 23 -18.28 6.46 0.99
N LEU A 24 -17.42 6.69 1.97
CA LEU A 24 -16.68 5.64 2.66
C LEU A 24 -17.66 4.60 3.23
N TYR A 25 -17.37 3.31 3.02
CA TYR A 25 -18.23 2.17 3.35
C TYR A 25 -19.63 2.18 2.68
N GLY A 26 -19.82 3.02 1.67
CA GLY A 26 -20.96 2.94 0.78
C GLY A 26 -20.93 1.69 -0.12
N ARG A 27 -21.99 1.49 -0.89
CA ARG A 27 -22.14 0.27 -1.73
C ARG A 27 -20.95 0.03 -2.65
N ILE A 28 -20.43 1.08 -3.30
CA ILE A 28 -19.30 0.97 -4.23
C ILE A 28 -18.05 0.52 -3.47
N HIS A 29 -17.68 1.22 -2.40
CA HIS A 29 -16.51 0.87 -1.60
C HIS A 29 -16.60 -0.55 -1.00
N LEU A 30 -17.74 -0.95 -0.46
CA LEU A 30 -17.94 -2.31 0.04
C LEU A 30 -17.83 -3.37 -1.07
N THR A 31 -18.26 -3.04 -2.29
CA THR A 31 -18.09 -3.93 -3.45
C THR A 31 -16.61 -4.05 -3.82
N GLU A 32 -15.85 -2.95 -3.87
CA GLU A 32 -14.40 -2.95 -4.11
C GLU A 32 -13.64 -3.77 -3.07
N LEU A 33 -13.95 -3.59 -1.79
CA LEU A 33 -13.35 -4.37 -0.71
C LEU A 33 -13.68 -5.86 -0.83
N THR A 34 -14.94 -6.19 -1.13
CA THR A 34 -15.39 -7.58 -1.28
C THR A 34 -14.71 -8.26 -2.45
N LEU A 35 -14.65 -7.60 -3.61
CA LEU A 35 -13.99 -8.13 -4.80
C LEU A 35 -12.48 -8.30 -4.57
N SER A 36 -11.83 -7.33 -3.93
CA SER A 36 -10.42 -7.41 -3.56
C SER A 36 -10.15 -8.59 -2.62
N LEU A 37 -10.99 -8.79 -1.60
CA LEU A 37 -10.87 -9.89 -0.66
C LEU A 37 -11.06 -11.25 -1.36
N ILE A 38 -12.11 -11.40 -2.18
CA ILE A 38 -12.37 -12.63 -2.95
C ILE A 38 -11.19 -12.92 -3.88
N PHE A 39 -10.66 -11.93 -4.56
CA PHE A 39 -9.50 -12.06 -5.43
C PHE A 39 -8.26 -12.56 -4.66
N ILE A 40 -7.93 -11.90 -3.53
CA ILE A 40 -6.78 -12.27 -2.69
C ILE A 40 -6.93 -13.69 -2.15
N LEU A 41 -8.09 -14.05 -1.61
CA LEU A 41 -8.33 -15.38 -1.06
C LEU A 41 -8.28 -16.47 -2.14
N SER A 42 -8.92 -16.25 -3.28
CA SER A 42 -8.93 -17.18 -4.42
C SER A 42 -7.52 -17.42 -4.96
N ALA A 43 -6.75 -16.36 -5.15
CA ALA A 43 -5.37 -16.45 -5.62
C ALA A 43 -4.47 -17.14 -4.59
N ALA A 44 -4.64 -16.86 -3.29
CA ALA A 44 -3.90 -17.51 -2.21
C ALA A 44 -4.21 -19.02 -2.12
N LEU A 45 -5.48 -19.42 -2.27
CA LEU A 45 -5.89 -20.82 -2.31
C LEU A 45 -5.28 -21.53 -3.53
N TRP A 46 -5.38 -20.93 -4.72
CA TRP A 46 -4.77 -21.48 -5.92
C TRP A 46 -3.24 -21.64 -5.74
N TYR A 47 -2.57 -20.61 -5.24
CA TYR A 47 -1.14 -20.66 -4.96
C TYR A 47 -0.76 -21.78 -3.97
N ARG A 48 -1.55 -21.95 -2.90
CA ARG A 48 -1.34 -23.00 -1.90
C ARG A 48 -1.30 -24.41 -2.51
N HIS A 49 -2.20 -24.67 -3.47
CA HIS A 49 -2.32 -25.97 -4.16
C HIS A 49 -1.38 -26.11 -5.37
N SER A 50 -0.64 -25.07 -5.71
CA SER A 50 0.27 -25.07 -6.86
C SER A 50 1.63 -25.64 -6.53
N GLY A 51 2.25 -26.31 -7.50
CA GLY A 51 3.63 -26.78 -7.39
C GLY A 51 4.66 -25.63 -7.51
N PRO A 52 5.95 -25.87 -7.19
CA PRO A 52 6.99 -24.81 -7.13
C PRO A 52 7.13 -23.98 -8.40
N LYS A 53 7.11 -24.62 -9.56
CA LYS A 53 7.20 -23.90 -10.86
C LYS A 53 6.01 -22.96 -11.08
N GLN A 54 4.80 -23.43 -10.72
CA GLN A 54 3.58 -22.63 -10.86
C GLN A 54 3.57 -21.46 -9.87
N ARG A 55 3.99 -21.69 -8.62
CA ARG A 55 4.15 -20.64 -7.61
C ARG A 55 5.06 -19.51 -8.09
N ARG A 56 6.21 -19.87 -8.68
CA ARG A 56 7.12 -18.89 -9.28
C ARG A 56 6.43 -18.08 -10.38
N ARG A 57 5.68 -18.73 -11.29
CA ARG A 57 4.95 -18.05 -12.35
C ARG A 57 3.88 -17.09 -11.81
N ILE A 58 3.17 -17.49 -10.74
CA ILE A 58 2.16 -16.64 -10.10
C ILE A 58 2.82 -15.38 -9.50
N LEU A 59 3.93 -15.52 -8.77
CA LEU A 59 4.66 -14.36 -8.21
C LEU A 59 5.17 -13.42 -9.32
N VAL A 60 5.73 -13.97 -10.38
CA VAL A 60 6.14 -13.17 -11.55
C VAL A 60 4.94 -12.47 -12.18
N GLY A 61 3.81 -13.18 -12.34
CA GLY A 61 2.58 -12.59 -12.88
C GLY A 61 2.06 -11.43 -12.04
N VAL A 62 2.02 -11.58 -10.71
CA VAL A 62 1.61 -10.50 -9.79
C VAL A 62 2.57 -9.31 -9.89
N THR A 63 3.88 -9.55 -9.98
CA THR A 63 4.87 -8.48 -10.14
C THR A 63 4.70 -7.74 -11.46
N VAL A 64 4.46 -8.47 -12.55
CA VAL A 64 4.20 -7.85 -13.87
C VAL A 64 2.93 -7.00 -13.82
N LEU A 65 1.86 -7.50 -13.19
CA LEU A 65 0.62 -6.74 -13.03
C LEU A 65 0.83 -5.45 -12.23
N LEU A 66 1.60 -5.51 -11.11
CA LEU A 66 1.97 -4.33 -10.32
C LEU A 66 2.71 -3.29 -11.17
N LEU A 67 3.69 -3.70 -11.96
CA LEU A 67 4.46 -2.81 -12.82
C LEU A 67 3.62 -2.21 -13.95
N LEU A 68 2.74 -3.00 -14.55
CA LEU A 68 1.84 -2.53 -15.61
C LEU A 68 0.80 -1.55 -15.06
N ASP A 69 0.27 -1.81 -13.87
CA ASP A 69 -0.70 -0.94 -13.20
C ASP A 69 -0.09 0.42 -12.85
N GLU A 70 1.12 0.44 -12.25
CA GLU A 70 1.87 1.65 -11.97
C GLU A 70 2.21 2.42 -13.27
N ALA A 71 2.68 1.72 -14.30
CA ALA A 71 2.98 2.31 -15.60
C ALA A 71 1.73 2.87 -16.29
N ALA A 72 0.58 2.21 -16.16
CA ALA A 72 -0.68 2.66 -16.74
C ALA A 72 -1.13 4.00 -16.14
N LEU A 73 -1.00 4.18 -14.82
CA LEU A 73 -1.29 5.46 -14.17
C LEU A 73 -0.35 6.55 -14.68
N LEU A 74 0.96 6.31 -14.63
CA LEU A 74 1.97 7.31 -15.03
C LEU A 74 1.80 7.74 -16.49
N LEU A 75 1.65 6.76 -17.38
CA LEU A 75 1.45 7.03 -18.81
C LEU A 75 0.10 7.68 -19.08
N GLY A 76 -0.96 7.26 -18.40
CA GLY A 76 -2.29 7.85 -18.54
C GLY A 76 -2.29 9.33 -18.18
N MET A 77 -1.68 9.70 -17.03
CA MET A 77 -1.56 11.10 -16.61
C MET A 77 -0.66 11.92 -17.55
N ALA A 78 0.46 11.33 -18.01
CA ALA A 78 1.37 12.01 -18.94
C ALA A 78 0.72 12.26 -20.31
N LEU A 79 0.08 11.25 -20.90
CA LEU A 79 -0.55 11.34 -22.23
C LEU A 79 -1.76 12.28 -22.27
N THR A 80 -2.43 12.46 -21.12
CA THR A 80 -3.58 13.38 -21.01
C THR A 80 -3.17 14.79 -20.60
N GLY A 81 -1.86 15.05 -20.40
CA GLY A 81 -1.33 16.34 -19.98
C GLY A 81 -1.66 16.72 -18.53
N GLN A 82 -2.06 15.76 -17.72
CA GLN A 82 -2.45 15.94 -16.31
C GLN A 82 -1.36 15.49 -15.32
N TRP A 83 -0.19 15.15 -15.84
CA TRP A 83 0.92 14.73 -15.01
C TRP A 83 1.43 15.88 -14.14
N ASN A 84 1.69 15.59 -12.86
CA ASN A 84 2.41 16.46 -11.94
C ASN A 84 3.35 15.61 -11.05
N TRP A 85 4.18 16.29 -10.24
CA TRP A 85 5.17 15.62 -9.39
C TRP A 85 4.57 14.65 -8.36
N SER A 86 3.31 14.80 -7.97
CA SER A 86 2.64 13.92 -7.02
C SER A 86 2.36 12.51 -7.58
N TYR A 87 2.44 12.33 -8.91
CA TYR A 87 2.34 11.03 -9.54
C TYR A 87 3.64 10.23 -9.58
N LEU A 88 4.77 10.80 -9.13
CA LEU A 88 5.99 10.00 -8.98
C LEU A 88 5.76 8.80 -8.05
N PRO A 89 6.33 7.62 -8.36
CA PRO A 89 6.13 6.39 -7.59
C PRO A 89 6.94 6.39 -6.29
N LEU A 90 6.71 7.38 -5.43
CA LEU A 90 7.45 7.65 -4.20
C LEU A 90 6.61 7.48 -2.93
N HIS A 91 5.32 7.17 -3.03
CA HIS A 91 4.56 6.65 -1.90
C HIS A 91 5.08 5.28 -1.48
N LEU A 92 4.95 4.90 -0.21
CA LEU A 92 5.38 3.60 0.29
C LEU A 92 4.81 2.44 -0.55
N CYS A 93 3.56 2.56 -1.01
CA CYS A 93 2.91 1.56 -1.86
C CYS A 93 3.64 1.41 -3.21
N SER A 94 3.94 2.51 -3.89
CA SER A 94 4.67 2.48 -5.16
C SER A 94 6.11 1.98 -4.99
N ILE A 95 6.80 2.36 -3.90
CA ILE A 95 8.12 1.80 -3.57
C ILE A 95 8.04 0.29 -3.39
N ASN A 96 6.97 -0.21 -2.75
CA ASN A 96 6.75 -1.64 -2.56
C ASN A 96 6.52 -2.41 -3.87
N VAL A 97 6.07 -1.77 -4.94
CA VAL A 97 6.07 -2.39 -6.29
C VAL A 97 7.49 -2.77 -6.70
N PHE A 98 8.47 -1.89 -6.49
CA PHE A 98 9.88 -2.17 -6.80
C PHE A 98 10.50 -3.16 -5.81
N VAL A 99 10.08 -3.18 -4.54
CA VAL A 99 10.50 -4.22 -3.58
C VAL A 99 9.96 -5.59 -3.99
N CYS A 100 8.71 -5.68 -4.49
CA CYS A 100 8.16 -6.91 -5.06
C CYS A 100 8.97 -7.37 -6.28
N LEU A 101 9.32 -6.45 -7.18
CA LEU A 101 10.17 -6.74 -8.34
C LEU A 101 11.54 -7.28 -7.89
N TYR A 102 12.20 -6.57 -6.98
CA TYR A 102 13.50 -6.98 -6.47
C TYR A 102 13.44 -8.35 -5.79
N ASN A 103 12.41 -8.61 -4.97
CA ASN A 103 12.22 -9.93 -4.36
C ASN A 103 11.92 -11.02 -5.40
N THR A 104 11.17 -10.71 -6.45
CA THR A 104 10.90 -11.65 -7.55
C THR A 104 12.17 -12.03 -8.31
N LEU A 105 13.12 -11.12 -8.45
CA LEU A 105 14.39 -11.37 -9.13
C LEU A 105 15.40 -12.10 -8.22
N PHE A 106 15.54 -11.69 -6.97
CA PHE A 106 16.65 -12.05 -6.10
C PHE A 106 16.27 -12.85 -4.85
N ASP A 107 14.98 -13.05 -4.57
CA ASP A 107 14.44 -13.84 -3.45
C ASP A 107 15.03 -13.48 -2.07
N GLN A 108 15.09 -12.19 -1.74
CA GLN A 108 15.76 -11.67 -0.55
C GLN A 108 14.86 -11.67 0.70
N ASN A 109 15.39 -12.17 1.81
CA ASN A 109 14.62 -12.24 3.07
C ASN A 109 14.25 -10.87 3.65
N TRP A 110 15.07 -9.84 3.45
CA TRP A 110 14.75 -8.49 3.92
C TRP A 110 13.54 -7.90 3.18
N CYS A 111 13.43 -8.16 1.86
CA CYS A 111 12.25 -7.78 1.08
C CYS A 111 10.98 -8.46 1.59
N LYS A 112 11.05 -9.78 1.83
CA LYS A 112 9.91 -10.55 2.33
C LYS A 112 9.44 -10.04 3.68
N GLU A 113 10.37 -9.63 4.54
CA GLU A 113 10.06 -9.10 5.86
C GLU A 113 9.42 -7.72 5.78
N GLU A 114 9.99 -6.84 4.96
CA GLU A 114 9.45 -5.51 4.70
C GLU A 114 8.04 -5.59 4.11
N LEU A 115 7.87 -6.39 3.04
CA LEU A 115 6.58 -6.61 2.39
C LEU A 115 5.54 -7.21 3.35
N TYR A 116 5.95 -8.09 4.25
CA TYR A 116 5.06 -8.60 5.29
C TYR A 116 4.68 -7.51 6.31
N ALA A 117 5.67 -6.82 6.85
CA ALA A 117 5.51 -5.96 8.02
C ALA A 117 4.94 -4.57 7.71
N LEU A 118 5.22 -4.01 6.53
CA LEU A 118 4.79 -2.67 6.12
C LEU A 118 3.80 -2.70 4.95
N CYS A 119 4.08 -3.52 3.92
CA CYS A 119 3.26 -3.52 2.72
C CYS A 119 1.84 -4.06 2.99
N ILE A 120 1.69 -5.20 3.70
CA ILE A 120 0.35 -5.73 4.05
C ILE A 120 -0.47 -4.69 4.82
N PRO A 121 -0.04 -4.20 6.01
CA PRO A 121 -0.86 -3.29 6.79
C PRO A 121 -1.07 -1.95 6.07
N GLY A 122 -0.06 -1.43 5.36
CA GLY A 122 -0.18 -0.18 4.62
C GLY A 122 -1.18 -0.26 3.48
N ALA A 123 -1.08 -1.29 2.63
CA ALA A 123 -1.99 -1.48 1.50
C ALA A 123 -3.41 -1.87 1.95
N ALA A 124 -3.54 -2.70 3.00
CA ALA A 124 -4.85 -3.02 3.59
C ALA A 124 -5.52 -1.78 4.19
N LEU A 125 -4.76 -0.92 4.88
CA LEU A 125 -5.26 0.32 5.44
C LEU A 125 -5.68 1.31 4.35
N ALA A 126 -4.93 1.38 3.24
CA ALA A 126 -5.29 2.19 2.10
C ALA A 126 -6.61 1.74 1.46
N LEU A 127 -6.85 0.42 1.33
CA LEU A 127 -8.14 -0.10 0.88
C LEU A 127 -9.27 0.22 1.86
N LEU A 128 -9.03 0.10 3.18
CA LEU A 128 -10.04 0.35 4.21
C LEU A 128 -10.35 1.84 4.40
N CYS A 129 -9.35 2.71 4.26
CA CYS A 129 -9.45 4.15 4.46
C CYS A 129 -8.84 4.88 3.25
N PRO A 130 -9.46 4.78 2.06
CA PRO A 130 -8.93 5.36 0.83
C PRO A 130 -8.81 6.88 0.92
N SER A 131 -7.71 7.42 0.39
CA SER A 131 -7.45 8.85 0.24
C SER A 131 -7.61 9.34 -1.20
N TRP A 132 -8.14 8.51 -2.08
CA TRP A 132 -8.27 8.78 -3.52
C TRP A 132 -9.72 8.93 -4.00
N LEU A 133 -10.66 9.23 -3.10
CA LEU A 133 -12.09 9.37 -3.43
C LEU A 133 -12.44 10.70 -4.09
N ASP A 134 -11.51 11.64 -4.16
CA ASP A 134 -11.61 12.95 -4.79
C ASP A 134 -11.42 12.89 -6.32
N VAL A 135 -12.10 11.95 -6.94
CA VAL A 135 -12.18 11.73 -8.39
C VAL A 135 -13.64 11.82 -8.86
N PRO A 136 -13.92 12.13 -10.15
CA PRO A 136 -15.29 12.40 -10.59
C PRO A 136 -16.21 11.18 -10.53
N SER A 137 -15.66 9.96 -10.61
CA SER A 137 -16.44 8.73 -10.53
C SER A 137 -15.57 7.55 -10.09
N TRP A 138 -16.21 6.47 -9.63
CA TRP A 138 -15.53 5.20 -9.33
C TRP A 138 -14.87 4.57 -10.58
N TRP A 139 -15.34 4.91 -11.77
CA TRP A 139 -14.80 4.45 -13.05
C TRP A 139 -13.78 5.46 -13.61
N THR A 140 -12.72 5.71 -12.85
CA THR A 140 -11.57 6.52 -13.30
C THR A 140 -10.30 5.69 -13.23
N LEU A 141 -9.31 6.06 -14.06
CA LEU A 141 -8.00 5.40 -14.04
C LEU A 141 -7.39 5.43 -12.63
N ILE A 142 -7.50 6.56 -11.95
CA ILE A 142 -6.96 6.74 -10.59
C ILE A 142 -7.62 5.80 -9.59
N ASN A 143 -8.95 5.71 -9.58
CA ASN A 143 -9.66 4.83 -8.64
C ASN A 143 -9.37 3.35 -8.95
N LEU A 144 -9.43 2.95 -10.22
CA LEU A 144 -9.14 1.58 -10.62
C LEU A 144 -7.71 1.19 -10.27
N HIS A 145 -6.72 2.04 -10.60
CA HIS A 145 -5.33 1.85 -10.18
C HIS A 145 -5.20 1.72 -8.67
N SER A 146 -5.82 2.64 -7.92
CA SER A 146 -5.68 2.64 -6.47
C SER A 146 -6.24 1.36 -5.82
N VAL A 147 -7.38 0.87 -6.29
CA VAL A 147 -7.96 -0.40 -5.79
C VAL A 147 -7.12 -1.60 -6.21
N SER A 148 -6.75 -1.69 -7.50
CA SER A 148 -6.00 -2.84 -8.03
C SER A 148 -4.60 -2.93 -7.45
N ILE A 149 -3.85 -1.82 -7.38
CA ILE A 149 -2.48 -1.85 -6.88
C ILE A 149 -2.42 -2.25 -5.41
N HIS A 150 -3.33 -1.74 -4.56
CA HIS A 150 -3.34 -2.10 -3.15
C HIS A 150 -3.79 -3.55 -2.93
N ALA A 151 -4.75 -4.06 -3.72
CA ALA A 151 -5.13 -5.47 -3.66
C ALA A 151 -3.95 -6.39 -4.06
N LEU A 152 -3.19 -6.04 -5.10
CA LEU A 152 -1.99 -6.78 -5.54
C LEU A 152 -0.85 -6.69 -4.52
N LEU A 153 -0.67 -5.53 -3.88
CA LEU A 153 0.33 -5.32 -2.83
C LEU A 153 0.01 -6.10 -1.55
N VAL A 154 -1.27 -6.31 -1.20
CA VAL A 154 -1.65 -7.25 -0.14
C VAL A 154 -1.43 -8.68 -0.58
N LEU A 155 -1.81 -9.01 -1.81
CA LEU A 155 -1.71 -10.38 -2.34
C LEU A 155 -0.27 -10.88 -2.35
N TYR A 156 0.69 -10.13 -2.87
CA TYR A 156 2.06 -10.59 -3.06
C TYR A 156 2.70 -11.14 -1.77
N PRO A 157 2.78 -10.40 -0.65
CA PRO A 157 3.33 -10.94 0.60
C PRO A 157 2.46 -12.04 1.24
N VAL A 158 1.13 -12.01 1.05
CA VAL A 158 0.26 -13.12 1.46
C VAL A 158 0.67 -14.41 0.75
N LEU A 159 0.96 -14.37 -0.55
CA LEU A 159 1.47 -15.53 -1.28
C LEU A 159 2.80 -16.03 -0.73
N LEU A 160 3.71 -15.14 -0.33
CA LEU A 160 4.98 -15.53 0.30
C LEU A 160 4.74 -16.30 1.60
N VAL A 161 3.84 -15.82 2.47
CA VAL A 161 3.50 -16.47 3.74
C VAL A 161 2.81 -17.83 3.50
N VAL A 162 1.84 -17.87 2.58
CA VAL A 162 1.16 -19.12 2.18
C VAL A 162 2.16 -20.10 1.55
N GLY A 163 3.17 -19.58 0.84
CA GLY A 163 4.28 -20.36 0.26
C GLY A 163 5.26 -20.93 1.26
N GLY A 164 5.15 -20.56 2.52
CA GLY A 164 5.97 -21.10 3.61
C GLY A 164 6.94 -20.10 4.23
N TYR A 165 6.98 -18.83 3.76
CA TYR A 165 7.77 -17.81 4.42
C TYR A 165 7.30 -17.63 5.88
N ARG A 166 8.23 -17.46 6.79
CA ARG A 166 7.99 -17.27 8.22
C ARG A 166 8.57 -15.94 8.67
N PRO A 167 7.73 -14.92 8.89
CA PRO A 167 8.16 -13.65 9.44
C PRO A 167 8.82 -13.79 10.81
N SER A 168 9.80 -12.93 11.09
CA SER A 168 10.56 -12.99 12.34
C SER A 168 10.64 -11.62 13.02
N PRO A 169 10.15 -11.47 14.27
CA PRO A 169 10.28 -10.22 15.03
C PRO A 169 11.72 -9.72 15.16
N ARG A 170 12.71 -10.61 15.06
CA ARG A 170 14.14 -10.24 15.12
C ARG A 170 14.58 -9.34 13.97
N ARG A 171 13.79 -9.27 12.89
CA ARG A 171 14.08 -8.46 11.69
C ARG A 171 13.38 -7.09 11.71
N VAL A 172 12.59 -6.79 12.74
CA VAL A 172 11.96 -5.46 12.91
C VAL A 172 12.94 -4.30 12.77
N PRO A 173 14.18 -4.35 13.32
CA PRO A 173 15.14 -3.27 13.09
C PRO A 173 15.45 -3.02 11.62
N GLN A 174 15.52 -4.05 10.77
CA GLN A 174 15.73 -3.91 9.33
C GLN A 174 14.53 -3.25 8.63
N VAL A 175 13.31 -3.62 9.04
CA VAL A 175 12.07 -3.02 8.56
C VAL A 175 12.01 -1.53 8.90
N LEU A 176 12.34 -1.17 10.15
CA LEU A 176 12.39 0.22 10.58
C LEU A 176 13.49 1.01 9.87
N ALA A 177 14.66 0.40 9.67
CA ALA A 177 15.76 1.02 8.90
C ALA A 177 15.34 1.32 7.46
N PHE A 178 14.60 0.41 6.80
CA PHE A 178 14.04 0.65 5.47
C PHE A 178 13.03 1.80 5.50
N LEU A 179 12.06 1.75 6.42
CA LEU A 179 11.01 2.76 6.53
C LEU A 179 11.58 4.17 6.76
N PHE A 180 12.44 4.34 7.77
CA PHE A 180 13.03 5.64 8.07
C PHE A 180 14.09 6.06 7.04
N GLY A 181 14.82 5.09 6.48
CA GLY A 181 15.79 5.33 5.41
C GLY A 181 15.16 5.84 4.12
N THR A 182 13.91 5.46 3.83
CA THR A 182 13.14 5.99 2.69
C THR A 182 12.35 7.24 3.06
N ALA A 183 11.73 7.29 4.24
CA ALA A 183 10.91 8.43 4.66
C ALA A 183 11.71 9.71 4.83
N LEU A 184 12.93 9.64 5.36
CA LEU A 184 13.76 10.83 5.61
C LEU A 184 14.13 11.59 4.32
N PRO A 185 14.70 10.99 3.27
CA PRO A 185 14.94 11.70 2.02
C PRO A 185 13.64 12.18 1.35
N ILE A 186 12.56 11.40 1.44
CA ILE A 186 11.26 11.78 0.89
C ILE A 186 10.69 13.02 1.58
N TYR A 187 10.87 13.18 2.88
CA TYR A 187 10.45 14.38 3.60
C TYR A 187 11.07 15.67 3.01
N PHE A 188 12.35 15.63 2.68
CA PHE A 188 13.02 16.77 2.06
C PHE A 188 12.62 16.95 0.58
N LEU A 189 12.44 15.83 -0.14
CA LEU A 189 11.99 15.87 -1.53
C LEU A 189 10.59 16.47 -1.65
N ASN A 190 9.68 16.13 -0.74
CA ASN A 190 8.35 16.73 -0.68
C ASN A 190 8.41 18.26 -0.58
N LYS A 191 9.33 18.79 0.23
CA LYS A 191 9.51 20.25 0.36
C LYS A 191 10.01 20.90 -0.93
N SER A 192 10.87 20.20 -1.69
CA SER A 192 11.43 20.70 -2.93
C SER A 192 10.44 20.63 -4.09
N LEU A 193 9.60 19.61 -4.12
CA LEU A 193 8.64 19.35 -5.20
C LEU A 193 7.21 19.81 -4.88
N TYR A 194 6.96 20.31 -3.66
CA TYR A 194 5.62 20.65 -3.17
C TYR A 194 4.65 19.46 -3.22
N THR A 195 5.15 18.25 -2.88
CA THR A 195 4.40 16.99 -2.86
C THR A 195 4.16 16.52 -1.43
N ASN A 196 3.41 15.42 -1.25
CA ASN A 196 3.08 14.88 0.07
C ASN A 196 3.22 13.35 0.15
N PHE A 197 4.29 12.81 -0.42
CA PHE A 197 4.58 11.37 -0.31
C PHE A 197 4.70 10.94 1.15
N TYR A 198 4.23 9.76 1.49
CA TYR A 198 4.14 9.24 2.86
C TYR A 198 3.28 10.10 3.82
N PHE A 199 2.56 11.11 3.30
CA PHE A 199 1.78 12.06 4.09
C PHE A 199 2.61 12.81 5.15
N LEU A 200 3.89 13.09 4.86
CA LEU A 200 4.83 13.67 5.83
C LEU A 200 4.74 15.19 5.95
N ASN A 201 4.20 15.88 4.94
CA ASN A 201 4.27 17.34 4.86
C ASN A 201 2.90 18.03 4.91
N ASN A 202 1.80 17.30 4.69
CA ASN A 202 0.44 17.81 4.78
C ASN A 202 -0.50 16.76 5.39
N PRO A 203 -1.13 17.05 6.54
CA PRO A 203 -2.03 16.10 7.22
C PRO A 203 -3.40 15.98 6.58
N THR A 204 -3.83 16.93 5.77
CA THR A 204 -5.23 17.02 5.27
C THR A 204 -5.58 15.98 4.22
N ALA A 205 -4.60 15.28 3.67
CA ALA A 205 -4.80 14.32 2.59
C ALA A 205 -5.32 12.93 3.03
N ASN A 206 -5.43 12.65 4.34
CA ASN A 206 -5.82 11.33 4.83
C ASN A 206 -6.55 11.43 6.19
N VAL A 207 -7.59 10.63 6.36
CA VAL A 207 -8.41 10.61 7.61
C VAL A 207 -7.55 10.32 8.85
N ILE A 208 -6.53 9.48 8.73
CA ILE A 208 -5.65 9.10 9.84
C ILE A 208 -4.74 10.27 10.23
N THR A 209 -4.14 10.94 9.26
CA THR A 209 -3.30 12.12 9.51
C THR A 209 -4.13 13.29 10.03
N CYS A 210 -5.36 13.47 9.55
CA CYS A 210 -6.32 14.42 10.13
C CYS A 210 -6.62 14.12 11.61
N ALA A 211 -6.79 12.84 11.96
CA ALA A 211 -6.98 12.44 13.36
C ALA A 211 -5.74 12.76 14.20
N PHE A 212 -4.53 12.45 13.71
CA PHE A 212 -3.29 12.81 14.41
C PHE A 212 -3.16 14.32 14.62
N THR A 213 -3.50 15.13 13.61
CA THR A 213 -3.47 16.59 13.72
C THR A 213 -4.45 17.11 14.76
N ARG A 214 -5.63 16.48 14.88
CA ARG A 214 -6.64 16.85 15.87
C ARG A 214 -6.13 16.66 17.31
N PHE A 215 -5.28 15.64 17.55
CA PHE A 215 -4.74 15.36 18.87
C PHE A 215 -3.39 16.03 19.16
N LEU A 216 -2.52 16.15 18.15
CA LEU A 216 -1.13 16.58 18.33
C LEU A 216 -0.87 17.99 17.78
N GLY A 217 -1.74 18.50 16.89
CA GLY A 217 -1.54 19.75 16.17
C GLY A 217 -0.46 19.67 15.08
N GLU A 218 -0.36 20.73 14.26
CA GLU A 218 0.71 20.88 13.29
C GLU A 218 1.95 21.57 13.94
N PRO A 219 3.19 21.16 13.63
CA PRO A 219 3.59 20.08 12.69
C PRO A 219 3.72 18.70 13.35
N TYR A 220 3.25 18.53 14.59
CA TYR A 220 3.53 17.36 15.43
C TYR A 220 2.72 16.11 15.08
N TYR A 221 1.75 16.21 14.16
CA TYR A 221 0.95 15.05 13.70
C TYR A 221 1.83 13.88 13.21
N ILE A 222 3.04 14.15 12.69
CA ILE A 222 4.01 13.13 12.26
C ILE A 222 4.36 12.16 13.39
N LEU A 223 4.39 12.62 14.64
CA LEU A 223 4.66 11.77 15.79
C LEU A 223 3.57 10.72 16.01
N GLY A 224 2.36 10.94 15.50
CA GLY A 224 1.26 9.98 15.51
C GLY A 224 1.54 8.71 14.70
N PHE A 225 2.46 8.77 13.72
CA PHE A 225 2.89 7.58 13.00
C PHE A 225 3.67 6.60 13.87
N LEU A 226 4.39 7.05 14.89
CA LEU A 226 5.19 6.17 15.77
C LEU A 226 4.33 5.13 16.49
N PRO A 227 3.28 5.50 17.25
CA PRO A 227 2.39 4.52 17.86
C PRO A 227 1.60 3.71 16.83
N ALA A 228 1.25 4.29 15.67
CA ALA A 228 0.56 3.56 14.62
C ALA A 228 1.44 2.46 14.01
N ILE A 229 2.71 2.75 13.73
CA ILE A 229 3.71 1.78 13.26
C ILE A 229 3.92 0.70 14.32
N ALA A 230 4.08 1.08 15.60
CA ALA A 230 4.25 0.11 16.69
C ALA A 230 3.04 -0.82 16.81
N ALA A 231 1.82 -0.29 16.71
CA ALA A 231 0.60 -1.08 16.74
C ALA A 231 0.50 -2.02 15.52
N ALA A 232 0.81 -1.55 14.31
CA ALA A 232 0.82 -2.36 13.10
C ALA A 232 1.83 -3.50 13.23
N LEU A 233 3.05 -3.23 13.63
CA LEU A 233 4.08 -4.25 13.86
C LEU A 233 3.66 -5.25 14.95
N ALA A 234 3.06 -4.79 16.04
CA ALA A 234 2.56 -5.68 17.09
C ALA A 234 1.48 -6.63 16.53
N VAL A 235 0.50 -6.12 15.79
CA VAL A 235 -0.56 -6.95 15.15
C VAL A 235 0.06 -7.96 14.19
N MET A 236 1.03 -7.56 13.38
CA MET A 236 1.65 -8.44 12.38
C MET A 236 2.51 -9.54 13.02
N TYR A 237 3.24 -9.24 14.09
CA TYR A 237 4.19 -10.20 14.68
C TYR A 237 3.65 -11.01 15.87
N LEU A 238 2.59 -10.55 16.55
CA LEU A 238 2.02 -11.25 17.70
C LEU A 238 1.67 -12.74 17.42
N PRO A 239 1.04 -13.11 16.29
CA PRO A 239 0.73 -14.50 15.97
C PRO A 239 1.97 -15.39 15.88
N TRP A 240 3.07 -14.85 15.36
CA TRP A 240 4.34 -15.58 15.20
C TRP A 240 5.10 -15.70 16.52
N ALA A 241 5.07 -14.68 17.36
CA ALA A 241 5.65 -14.72 18.69
C ALA A 241 4.93 -15.76 19.57
N ALA A 242 3.60 -15.76 19.57
CA ALA A 242 2.79 -16.72 20.30
C ALA A 242 3.05 -18.17 19.85
N LYS A 243 3.17 -18.41 18.55
CA LYS A 243 3.48 -19.73 18.00
C LYS A 243 4.85 -20.23 18.43
N ASN A 244 5.88 -19.39 18.32
CA ASN A 244 7.24 -19.74 18.75
C ASN A 244 7.32 -20.07 20.25
N PHE A 245 6.55 -19.34 21.07
CA PHE A 245 6.48 -19.61 22.50
C PHE A 245 5.87 -20.97 22.82
N THR A 246 4.79 -21.37 22.12
CA THR A 246 4.14 -22.67 22.29
C THR A 246 4.99 -23.84 21.79
N GLU A 247 5.72 -23.66 20.69
CA GLU A 247 6.63 -24.70 20.16
C GLU A 247 7.83 -24.93 21.09
N ASN A 248 8.37 -23.88 21.70
CA ASN A 248 9.46 -24.01 22.67
C ASN A 248 9.03 -24.72 23.97
N ARG A 249 7.80 -24.44 24.47
CA ARG A 249 7.27 -25.13 25.65
C ARG A 249 7.00 -26.63 25.43
N ARG A 250 6.80 -27.07 24.20
CA ARG A 250 6.59 -28.49 23.87
C ARG A 250 7.90 -29.27 23.73
N LYS A 251 9.05 -28.61 23.69
CA LYS A 251 10.38 -29.23 23.58
C LYS A 251 11.11 -29.36 24.91
N HIS A 252 10.55 -28.80 25.97
CA HIS A 252 10.96 -28.96 27.38
C HIS A 252 9.87 -29.70 28.16
#